data_274d159a037bfe5ec9c7dd1dc800236e
#
_entry.id   274d159a037bfe5ec9c7dd1dc800236e
#
_cell.length_a   1.000
_cell.length_b   1.000
_cell.length_c   1.000
_cell.angle_alpha   90.00
_cell.angle_beta   90.00
_cell.angle_gamma   90.00
#
_symmetry.space_group_name_H-M   'P 1'
#
loop_
_entity.id
_entity.type
_entity.pdbx_description
1 polymer ?
#
loop_
_entity_poly.entity_id
_entity_poly.type
_entity_poly.pdbx_seq_one_letter_code
_entity_poly.pdbx_strand_id
1 'polypeptide(L)'
;MRALLLIDIQKGLTKRKLYNFPLFVQTINHSINTFREAKDLIIFVQHNNKQLKYLTDDWKIDERIDKRDNDLTIQKFHGNAFLETDLESILREKNIIEIVVCGLVSHGCVKATCLGGLELGFQTALLRNGHTSWDKNAETKNNLIETELIEKGIETV
;
A
#
# COMPACT_ATOMS: atom_id res chain seq x y z
N MET A 1 9.86 -15.71 -2.62
CA MET A 1 8.55 -15.23 -2.11
C MET A 1 8.59 -13.72 -2.00
N ARG A 2 7.57 -13.05 -2.48
CA ARG A 2 7.41 -11.59 -2.45
C ARG A 2 6.30 -11.20 -1.48
N ALA A 3 6.20 -9.94 -1.14
CA ALA A 3 5.05 -9.43 -0.40
C ALA A 3 4.38 -8.25 -1.12
N LEU A 4 3.05 -8.28 -1.18
CA LEU A 4 2.22 -7.15 -1.59
C LEU A 4 1.77 -6.40 -0.33
N LEU A 5 2.14 -5.12 -0.23
CA LEU A 5 1.75 -4.25 0.87
C LEU A 5 0.66 -3.29 0.41
N LEU A 6 -0.55 -3.48 0.95
CA LEU A 6 -1.72 -2.66 0.62
C LEU A 6 -1.92 -1.59 1.70
N ILE A 7 -1.59 -0.35 1.39
CA ILE A 7 -1.49 0.75 2.33
C ILE A 7 -2.80 1.55 2.39
N ASP A 8 -3.42 1.61 3.56
CA ASP A 8 -4.51 2.52 3.92
C ASP A 8 -5.73 2.52 2.98
N ILE A 9 -6.08 1.39 2.38
CA ILE A 9 -7.26 1.30 1.51
C ILE A 9 -8.52 1.15 2.37
N GLN A 10 -8.75 2.15 3.21
CA GLN A 10 -9.79 2.19 4.24
C GLN A 10 -10.96 3.08 3.82
N LYS A 11 -12.17 2.73 4.24
CA LYS A 11 -13.41 3.44 3.88
C LYS A 11 -13.37 4.94 4.14
N GLY A 12 -12.74 5.39 5.23
CA GLY A 12 -12.60 6.80 5.54
C GLY A 12 -11.80 7.59 4.51
N LEU A 13 -10.94 6.94 3.73
CA LEU A 13 -10.17 7.53 2.63
C LEU A 13 -10.84 7.29 1.28
N THR A 14 -11.34 6.10 1.03
CA THR A 14 -11.92 5.72 -0.28
C THR A 14 -13.27 6.39 -0.56
N LYS A 15 -13.97 6.87 0.46
CA LYS A 15 -15.18 7.70 0.29
C LYS A 15 -14.91 9.09 -0.30
N ARG A 16 -13.66 9.51 -0.34
CA ARG A 16 -13.25 10.75 -1.02
C ARG A 16 -13.22 10.53 -2.53
N LYS A 17 -13.27 11.62 -3.30
CA LYS A 17 -13.16 11.57 -4.75
C LYS A 17 -11.71 11.32 -5.17
N LEU A 18 -11.33 10.06 -5.26
CA LEU A 18 -10.00 9.63 -5.69
C LEU A 18 -9.87 9.66 -7.23
N TYR A 19 -8.70 10.07 -7.71
CA TYR A 19 -8.39 10.06 -9.13
C TYR A 19 -8.37 8.63 -9.68
N ASN A 20 -9.07 8.41 -10.79
CA ASN A 20 -9.16 7.14 -11.52
C ASN A 20 -9.40 5.91 -10.62
N PHE A 21 -10.32 6.05 -9.69
CA PHE A 21 -10.59 5.03 -8.67
C PHE A 21 -11.01 3.68 -9.24
N PRO A 22 -11.83 3.59 -10.32
CA PRO A 22 -12.16 2.29 -10.92
C PRO A 22 -10.92 1.51 -11.40
N LEU A 23 -9.97 2.16 -12.07
CA LEU A 23 -8.72 1.52 -12.48
C LEU A 23 -7.87 1.11 -11.27
N PHE A 24 -7.80 1.94 -10.24
CA PHE A 24 -7.12 1.63 -8.98
C PHE A 24 -7.67 0.34 -8.36
N VAL A 25 -8.99 0.21 -8.19
CA VAL A 25 -9.61 -1.00 -7.62
C VAL A 25 -9.34 -2.23 -8.48
N GLN A 26 -9.47 -2.11 -9.81
CA GLN A 26 -9.17 -3.19 -10.74
C GLN A 26 -7.72 -3.65 -10.63
N THR A 27 -6.77 -2.72 -10.61
CA THR A 27 -5.33 -3.00 -10.50
C THR A 27 -5.00 -3.68 -9.17
N ILE A 28 -5.53 -3.18 -8.07
CA ILE A 28 -5.33 -3.77 -6.73
C ILE A 28 -5.84 -5.22 -6.70
N ASN A 29 -7.08 -5.46 -7.12
CA ASN A 29 -7.65 -6.80 -7.08
C ASN A 29 -6.95 -7.77 -8.03
N HIS A 30 -6.51 -7.31 -9.21
CA HIS A 30 -5.69 -8.12 -10.11
C HIS A 30 -4.36 -8.53 -9.44
N SER A 31 -3.68 -7.58 -8.80
CA SER A 31 -2.43 -7.86 -8.10
C SER A 31 -2.63 -8.80 -6.90
N ILE A 32 -3.70 -8.63 -6.13
CA ILE A 32 -4.06 -9.56 -5.05
C ILE A 32 -4.19 -10.99 -5.59
N ASN A 33 -4.91 -11.19 -6.70
CA ASN A 33 -5.08 -12.49 -7.32
C ASN A 33 -3.75 -13.09 -7.79
N THR A 34 -2.93 -12.28 -8.47
CA THR A 34 -1.60 -12.70 -8.93
C THR A 34 -0.72 -13.19 -7.78
N PHE A 35 -0.68 -12.44 -6.67
CA PHE A 35 0.09 -12.82 -5.49
C PHE A 35 -0.46 -14.07 -4.80
N ARG A 36 -1.79 -14.23 -4.74
CA ARG A 36 -2.41 -15.46 -4.21
C ARG A 36 -2.08 -16.71 -5.04
N GLU A 37 -2.19 -16.61 -6.36
CA GLU A 37 -1.86 -17.71 -7.27
C GLU A 37 -0.39 -18.13 -7.14
N ALA A 38 0.50 -17.15 -6.97
CA ALA A 38 1.93 -17.38 -6.73
C ALA A 38 2.25 -17.87 -5.30
N LYS A 39 1.27 -17.89 -4.40
CA LYS A 39 1.45 -18.17 -2.95
C LYS A 39 2.41 -17.16 -2.29
N ASP A 40 2.48 -15.98 -2.82
CA ASP A 40 3.19 -14.84 -2.25
C ASP A 40 2.42 -14.22 -1.08
N LEU A 41 3.09 -13.44 -0.26
CA LEU A 41 2.50 -12.84 0.94
C LEU A 41 1.65 -11.62 0.59
N ILE A 42 0.48 -11.50 1.22
CA ILE A 42 -0.40 -10.32 1.12
C ILE A 42 -0.56 -9.73 2.52
N ILE A 43 -0.25 -8.44 2.66
CA ILE A 43 -0.36 -7.72 3.93
C ILE A 43 -1.20 -6.46 3.73
N PHE A 44 -2.31 -6.37 4.44
CA PHE A 44 -3.11 -5.15 4.55
C PHE A 44 -2.57 -4.31 5.71
N VAL A 45 -2.27 -3.05 5.42
CA VAL A 45 -1.79 -2.10 6.42
C VAL A 45 -2.87 -1.04 6.65
N GLN A 46 -3.33 -0.92 7.90
CA GLN A 46 -4.37 0.03 8.28
C GLN A 46 -3.78 1.14 9.13
N HIS A 47 -4.06 2.38 8.74
CA HIS A 47 -3.69 3.56 9.50
C HIS A 47 -4.67 3.82 10.65
N ASN A 48 -4.15 4.29 11.76
CA ASN A 48 -4.93 4.66 12.95
C ASN A 48 -4.66 6.12 13.32
N ASN A 49 -5.69 6.93 13.35
CA ASN A 49 -5.66 8.31 13.79
C ASN A 49 -7.07 8.76 14.22
N LYS A 50 -7.28 10.05 14.46
CA LYS A 50 -8.60 10.58 14.85
C LYS A 50 -9.68 10.37 13.80
N GLN A 51 -9.32 10.40 12.52
CA GLN A 51 -10.24 10.20 11.40
C GLN A 51 -10.49 8.70 11.11
N LEU A 52 -9.46 7.88 11.25
CA LEU A 52 -9.50 6.43 11.05
C LEU A 52 -9.40 5.73 12.41
N LYS A 53 -10.39 5.96 13.25
CA LYS A 53 -10.40 5.41 14.61
C LYS A 53 -10.64 3.91 14.58
N TYR A 54 -9.79 3.16 15.29
CA TYR A 54 -9.84 1.70 15.39
C TYR A 54 -11.24 1.17 15.65
N LEU A 55 -11.65 0.14 14.88
CA LEU A 55 -12.94 -0.53 14.88
C LEU A 55 -14.15 0.31 14.40
N THR A 56 -13.96 1.56 13.98
CA THR A 56 -15.04 2.31 13.31
C THR A 56 -15.20 1.87 11.85
N ASP A 57 -16.33 2.23 11.23
CA ASP A 57 -16.54 1.92 9.80
C ASP A 57 -15.49 2.57 8.90
N ASP A 58 -15.11 3.81 9.16
CA ASP A 58 -14.06 4.53 8.41
C ASP A 58 -12.68 3.84 8.48
N TRP A 59 -12.39 3.12 9.55
CA TRP A 59 -11.15 2.37 9.71
C TRP A 59 -11.10 1.08 8.88
N LYS A 60 -12.26 0.47 8.57
CA LYS A 60 -12.32 -0.81 7.85
C LYS A 60 -11.78 -0.70 6.43
N ILE A 61 -11.20 -1.79 5.93
CA ILE A 61 -10.81 -1.91 4.53
C ILE A 61 -12.05 -1.78 3.64
N ASP A 62 -11.90 -1.11 2.50
CA ASP A 62 -12.97 -0.93 1.52
C ASP A 62 -13.45 -2.29 0.99
N GLU A 63 -14.76 -2.49 0.95
CA GLU A 63 -15.41 -3.75 0.56
C GLU A 63 -15.17 -4.15 -0.90
N ARG A 64 -14.77 -3.20 -1.76
CA ARG A 64 -14.45 -3.45 -3.17
C ARG A 64 -13.09 -4.12 -3.36
N ILE A 65 -12.29 -4.18 -2.30
CA ILE A 65 -10.97 -4.82 -2.30
C ILE A 65 -11.11 -6.27 -1.79
N ASP A 66 -10.55 -7.22 -2.53
CA ASP A 66 -10.65 -8.66 -2.23
C ASP A 66 -9.75 -9.06 -1.04
N LYS A 67 -10.08 -8.55 0.14
CA LYS A 67 -9.48 -8.96 1.41
C LYS A 67 -10.18 -10.19 1.96
N ARG A 68 -9.40 -11.18 2.35
CA ARG A 68 -9.89 -12.41 3.02
C ARG A 68 -9.55 -12.39 4.51
N ASP A 69 -10.31 -13.16 5.31
CA ASP A 69 -10.13 -13.21 6.76
C ASP A 69 -8.74 -13.71 7.19
N ASN A 70 -8.12 -14.57 6.38
CA ASN A 70 -6.78 -15.10 6.61
C ASN A 70 -5.63 -14.24 6.07
N ASP A 71 -5.91 -13.13 5.37
CA ASP A 71 -4.88 -12.19 4.96
C ASP A 71 -4.30 -11.47 6.19
N LEU A 72 -2.99 -11.31 6.22
CA LEU A 72 -2.32 -10.60 7.30
C LEU A 72 -2.74 -9.12 7.33
N THR A 73 -2.92 -8.61 8.53
CA THR A 73 -3.26 -7.20 8.74
C THR A 73 -2.34 -6.60 9.80
N ILE A 74 -1.81 -5.43 9.51
CA ILE A 74 -0.94 -4.66 10.40
C ILE A 74 -1.56 -3.31 10.67
N GLN A 75 -1.48 -2.85 11.92
CA GLN A 75 -1.91 -1.52 12.35
C GLN A 75 -0.69 -0.60 12.40
N LYS A 76 -0.78 0.58 11.79
CA LYS A 76 0.26 1.61 11.85
C LYS A 76 -0.28 2.94 12.37
N PHE A 77 0.62 3.79 12.84
CA PHE A 77 0.33 5.10 13.43
C PHE A 77 1.14 6.22 12.78
N HIS A 78 2.01 5.90 11.84
CA HIS A 78 2.88 6.81 11.10
C HIS A 78 2.73 6.61 9.59
N GLY A 79 3.21 7.54 8.78
CA GLY A 79 3.15 7.43 7.32
C GLY A 79 3.89 6.19 6.81
N ASN A 80 5.13 6.00 7.24
CA ASN A 80 5.93 4.83 6.92
C ASN A 80 5.42 3.60 7.67
N ALA A 81 4.97 2.57 6.96
CA ALA A 81 4.42 1.36 7.54
C ALA A 81 5.42 0.53 8.35
N PHE A 82 6.71 0.77 8.19
CA PHE A 82 7.76 0.10 8.97
C PHE A 82 8.01 0.74 10.34
N LEU A 83 7.58 1.99 10.53
CA LEU A 83 7.86 2.72 11.76
C LEU A 83 6.94 2.28 12.89
N GLU A 84 7.56 1.76 13.98
CA GLU A 84 6.87 1.29 15.18
C GLU A 84 5.80 0.22 14.91
N THR A 85 6.10 -0.70 13.97
CA THR A 85 5.26 -1.86 13.63
C THR A 85 6.11 -3.12 13.56
N ASP A 86 5.45 -4.27 13.48
CA ASP A 86 6.12 -5.58 13.30
C ASP A 86 6.37 -5.92 11.82
N LEU A 87 6.14 -4.98 10.89
CA LEU A 87 6.21 -5.27 9.46
C LEU A 87 7.57 -5.82 9.04
N GLU A 88 8.66 -5.18 9.46
CA GLU A 88 10.01 -5.64 9.12
C GLU A 88 10.27 -7.05 9.63
N SER A 89 9.98 -7.33 10.91
CA SER A 89 10.20 -8.65 11.49
C SER A 89 9.39 -9.75 10.80
N ILE A 90 8.14 -9.48 10.46
CA ILE A 90 7.28 -10.41 9.71
C ILE A 90 7.88 -10.74 8.34
N LEU A 91 8.35 -9.72 7.61
CA LEU A 91 8.96 -9.93 6.29
C LEU A 91 10.27 -10.73 6.39
N ARG A 92 11.12 -10.40 7.37
CA ARG A 92 12.40 -11.12 7.61
C ARG A 92 12.19 -12.57 8.01
N GLU A 93 11.28 -12.86 8.93
CA GLU A 93 10.94 -14.22 9.38
C GLU A 93 10.45 -15.11 8.22
N LYS A 94 9.77 -14.50 7.26
CA LYS A 94 9.27 -15.20 6.06
C LYS A 94 10.27 -15.18 4.89
N ASN A 95 11.49 -14.71 5.11
CA ASN A 95 12.55 -14.60 4.09
C ASN A 95 12.10 -13.80 2.84
N ILE A 96 11.28 -12.78 3.05
CA ILE A 96 10.87 -11.85 2.00
C ILE A 96 12.03 -10.90 1.71
N ILE A 97 12.39 -10.76 0.45
CA ILE A 97 13.43 -9.83 -0.02
C ILE A 97 12.87 -8.77 -0.96
N GLU A 98 11.74 -9.05 -1.59
CA GLU A 98 11.07 -8.16 -2.55
C GLU A 98 9.68 -7.78 -2.02
N ILE A 99 9.39 -6.49 -2.02
CA ILE A 99 8.09 -5.94 -1.65
C ILE A 99 7.52 -5.08 -2.79
N VAL A 100 6.22 -5.22 -3.02
CA VAL A 100 5.46 -4.36 -3.92
C VAL A 100 4.49 -3.54 -3.09
N VAL A 101 4.58 -2.22 -3.19
CA VAL A 101 3.78 -1.26 -2.39
C VAL A 101 2.68 -0.67 -3.27
N CYS A 102 1.47 -0.60 -2.72
CA CYS A 102 0.31 0.01 -3.36
C CYS A 102 -0.62 0.62 -2.30
N GLY A 103 -1.62 1.39 -2.73
CA GLY A 103 -2.63 1.95 -1.83
C GLY A 103 -2.71 3.47 -1.82
N LEU A 104 -2.96 4.04 -0.66
CA LEU A 104 -3.28 5.45 -0.46
C LEU A 104 -2.34 6.11 0.56
N VAL A 105 -2.04 7.38 0.39
CA VAL A 105 -2.12 8.14 -0.86
C VAL A 105 -0.72 8.21 -1.45
N SER A 106 -0.61 8.43 -2.76
CA SER A 106 0.65 8.38 -3.51
C SER A 106 1.81 9.15 -2.88
N HIS A 107 1.61 10.42 -2.56
CA HIS A 107 2.61 11.33 -1.98
C HIS A 107 2.75 11.25 -0.46
N GLY A 108 1.94 10.44 0.20
CA GLY A 108 1.90 10.25 1.65
C GLY A 108 2.44 8.89 2.09
N CYS A 109 1.57 8.07 2.67
CA CYS A 109 1.94 6.78 3.26
C CYS A 109 2.55 5.80 2.25
N VAL A 110 2.12 5.82 0.98
CA VAL A 110 2.69 4.99 -0.09
C VAL A 110 4.15 5.34 -0.31
N LYS A 111 4.46 6.60 -0.62
CA LYS A 111 5.85 7.08 -0.79
C LYS A 111 6.70 6.80 0.43
N ALA A 112 6.21 7.14 1.63
CA ALA A 112 6.95 6.93 2.88
C ALA A 112 7.28 5.45 3.12
N THR A 113 6.37 4.54 2.80
CA THR A 113 6.60 3.10 2.93
C THR A 113 7.57 2.56 1.88
N CYS A 114 7.50 3.05 0.64
CA CYS A 114 8.49 2.71 -0.39
C CYS A 114 9.92 3.09 0.05
N LEU A 115 10.10 4.31 0.52
CA LEU A 115 11.40 4.78 1.01
C LEU A 115 11.86 4.00 2.25
N GLY A 116 10.96 3.70 3.17
CA GLY A 116 11.26 2.88 4.34
C GLY A 116 11.72 1.47 3.98
N GLY A 117 11.08 0.83 3.00
CA GLY A 117 11.48 -0.47 2.48
C GLY A 117 12.87 -0.44 1.85
N LEU A 118 13.15 0.56 1.03
CA LEU A 118 14.46 0.75 0.42
C LEU A 118 15.57 0.96 1.47
N GLU A 119 15.33 1.81 2.46
CA GLU A 119 16.29 2.05 3.56
C GLU A 119 16.61 0.80 4.36
N LEU A 120 15.65 -0.11 4.52
CA LEU A 120 15.82 -1.38 5.20
C LEU A 120 16.43 -2.47 4.31
N GLY A 121 16.75 -2.16 3.05
CA GLY A 121 17.41 -3.06 2.12
C GLY A 121 16.47 -4.04 1.40
N PHE A 122 15.16 -3.81 1.41
CA PHE A 122 14.23 -4.57 0.57
C PHE A 122 14.31 -4.12 -0.89
N GLN A 123 14.24 -5.06 -1.81
CA GLN A 123 13.96 -4.75 -3.20
C GLN A 123 12.52 -4.22 -3.26
N THR A 124 12.39 -2.92 -3.48
CA THR A 124 11.11 -2.23 -3.35
C THR A 124 10.59 -1.81 -4.72
N ALA A 125 9.35 -2.15 -5.00
CA ALA A 125 8.62 -1.73 -6.19
C ALA A 125 7.33 -1.01 -5.82
N LEU A 126 6.96 -0.04 -6.65
CA LEU A 126 5.66 0.64 -6.60
C LEU A 126 4.73 0.05 -7.67
N LEU A 127 3.52 -0.34 -7.29
CA LEU A 127 2.51 -0.85 -8.22
C LEU A 127 1.93 0.30 -9.06
N ARG A 128 2.21 0.33 -10.35
CA ARG A 128 1.65 1.33 -11.29
C ARG A 128 0.13 1.20 -11.35
N ASN A 129 -0.58 2.34 -11.36
CA ASN A 129 -2.03 2.42 -11.25
C ASN A 129 -2.62 1.82 -9.95
N GLY A 130 -1.78 1.30 -9.06
CA GLY A 130 -2.15 0.80 -7.74
C GLY A 130 -1.96 1.81 -6.62
N HIS A 131 -1.72 3.08 -6.94
CA HIS A 131 -1.69 4.19 -6.00
C HIS A 131 -2.42 5.40 -6.59
N THR A 132 -3.02 6.21 -5.74
CA THR A 132 -3.76 7.42 -6.16
C THR A 132 -3.95 8.40 -5.01
N SER A 133 -4.63 9.51 -5.28
CA SER A 133 -4.99 10.51 -4.27
C SER A 133 -6.25 11.28 -4.69
N TRP A 134 -6.70 12.17 -3.82
CA TRP A 134 -7.86 13.06 -4.07
C TRP A 134 -7.45 14.46 -4.51
N ASP A 135 -6.18 14.72 -4.78
CA ASP A 135 -5.70 16.03 -5.20
C ASP A 135 -6.25 16.44 -6.56
N LYS A 136 -6.45 17.74 -6.78
CA LYS A 136 -6.91 18.27 -8.09
C LYS A 136 -5.96 17.88 -9.23
N ASN A 137 -4.67 17.80 -8.96
CA ASN A 137 -3.62 17.45 -9.93
C ASN A 137 -3.08 16.03 -9.68
N ALA A 138 -3.95 15.10 -9.26
CA ALA A 138 -3.53 13.76 -8.86
C ALA A 138 -2.76 13.02 -9.95
N GLU A 139 -3.17 13.10 -11.21
CA GLU A 139 -2.46 12.46 -12.33
C GLU A 139 -1.01 12.95 -12.42
N THR A 140 -0.81 14.25 -12.47
CA THR A 140 0.52 14.86 -12.55
C THR A 140 1.35 14.51 -11.31
N LYS A 141 0.76 14.60 -10.11
CA LYS A 141 1.45 14.27 -8.85
C LYS A 141 1.83 12.80 -8.78
N ASN A 142 0.94 11.89 -9.19
CA ASN A 142 1.24 10.46 -9.22
C ASN A 142 2.42 10.16 -10.14
N ASN A 143 2.46 10.77 -11.33
CA ASN A 143 3.58 10.61 -12.27
C ASN A 143 4.90 11.18 -11.71
N LEU A 144 4.84 12.32 -11.02
CA LEU A 144 6.02 12.89 -10.36
C LEU A 144 6.56 12.00 -9.24
N ILE A 145 5.67 11.40 -8.44
CA ILE A 145 6.05 10.45 -7.39
C ILE A 145 6.70 9.20 -8.00
N GLU A 146 6.14 8.63 -9.06
CA GLU A 146 6.75 7.50 -9.76
C GLU A 146 8.16 7.85 -10.24
N THR A 147 8.34 9.00 -10.90
CA THR A 147 9.65 9.48 -11.37
C THR A 147 10.64 9.65 -10.21
N GLU A 148 10.23 10.29 -9.13
CA GLU A 148 11.07 10.49 -7.95
C GLU A 148 11.51 9.16 -7.33
N LEU A 149 10.61 8.19 -7.22
CA LEU A 149 10.92 6.88 -6.64
C LEU A 149 11.83 6.05 -7.56
N ILE A 150 11.62 6.11 -8.87
CA ILE A 150 12.52 5.47 -9.87
C ILE A 150 13.93 6.02 -9.76
N GLU A 151 14.12 7.34 -9.64
CA GLU A 151 15.43 7.99 -9.46
C GLU A 151 16.15 7.52 -8.19
N LYS A 152 15.40 7.06 -7.18
CA LYS A 152 15.93 6.51 -5.93
C LYS A 152 16.21 5.00 -5.99
N GLY A 153 15.90 4.34 -7.10
CA GLY A 153 16.14 2.92 -7.29
C GLY A 153 14.93 2.03 -6.95
N ILE A 154 13.74 2.61 -6.82
CA ILE A 154 12.48 1.85 -6.63
C ILE A 154 11.89 1.56 -8.00
N GLU A 155 11.64 0.29 -8.28
CA GLU A 155 11.04 -0.13 -9.55
C GLU A 155 9.55 0.24 -9.60
N THR A 156 9.02 0.34 -10.82
CA THR A 156 7.57 0.47 -11.05
C THR A 156 7.09 -0.76 -11.82
N VAL A 157 6.13 -1.46 -11.30
CA VAL A 157 5.62 -2.74 -11.85
C VAL A 157 4.14 -2.66 -12.14
#